data_1c8e20be883156c2e816e03dcdb22783
#
_entry.id   1c8e20be883156c2e816e03dcdb22783
#
_cell.length_a   1.000
_cell.length_b   1.000
_cell.length_c   1.000
_cell.angle_alpha   90.00
_cell.angle_beta   90.00
_cell.angle_gamma   90.00
#
_symmetry.space_group_name_H-M   'P 1'
#
loop_
_entity.id
_entity.type
_entity.pdbx_description
1 polymer ?
#
loop_
_entity_poly.entity_id
_entity_poly.type
_entity_poly.pdbx_seq_one_letter_code
_entity_poly.pdbx_strand_id
1 'polypeptide(L)'
;MKKIFYLLIGGWVLYSPILSNASLIEEKKCAACHRLSKIENEKKGPDLFYAGNKFQSAWVEEYLQNPVTLRKTGTINNPYFLKGELQNLQQHPILNKNDAVNITQELMAITLPGFPEEQINPLTKSQIAKTKYEFERTFGCISCHQSINLAGKPRGGISGPSLVNAGNRLKKNWVANWLKKPKIFSDKSRMPVYKMDDETRLRFTQFIMTLKKENLR
;
A
#
# COMPACT_ATOMS: atom_id res chain seq x y z
N MET A 1 60.09 -18.41 52.97
CA MET A 1 58.80 -17.69 52.94
C MET A 1 58.71 -16.95 51.60
N LYS A 2 57.95 -17.50 50.60
CA LYS A 2 57.74 -16.92 49.28
C LYS A 2 56.40 -16.17 49.26
N LYS A 3 56.45 -14.84 49.11
CA LYS A 3 55.25 -14.00 48.96
C LYS A 3 54.83 -14.03 47.50
N ILE A 4 53.61 -14.55 47.24
CA ILE A 4 52.95 -14.54 45.95
C ILE A 4 52.15 -13.25 45.83
N PHE A 5 52.50 -12.40 44.84
CA PHE A 5 51.76 -11.17 44.52
C PHE A 5 50.69 -11.53 43.45
N TYR A 6 49.41 -11.42 43.80
CA TYR A 6 48.30 -11.50 42.85
C TYR A 6 48.10 -10.13 42.23
N LEU A 7 48.34 -10.07 40.90
CA LEU A 7 47.99 -8.90 40.09
C LEU A 7 46.50 -9.04 39.69
N LEU A 8 45.64 -8.20 40.24
CA LEU A 8 44.26 -8.08 39.82
C LEU A 8 44.21 -7.21 38.56
N ILE A 9 44.01 -7.86 37.38
CA ILE A 9 43.73 -7.16 36.11
C ILE A 9 42.25 -6.85 36.10
N GLY A 10 41.89 -5.62 36.47
CA GLY A 10 40.52 -5.10 36.34
C GLY A 10 40.20 -4.83 34.86
N GLY A 11 39.45 -5.76 34.23
CA GLY A 11 38.95 -5.54 32.89
C GLY A 11 37.85 -4.48 32.88
N TRP A 12 38.11 -3.34 32.30
CA TRP A 12 37.09 -2.33 32.00
C TRP A 12 36.25 -2.80 30.81
N VAL A 13 35.03 -3.26 31.08
CA VAL A 13 34.07 -3.51 30.03
C VAL A 13 33.52 -2.15 29.58
N LEU A 14 33.95 -1.70 28.41
CA LEU A 14 33.41 -0.52 27.75
C LEU A 14 31.99 -0.84 27.32
N TYR A 15 31.01 -0.42 28.11
CA TYR A 15 29.59 -0.45 27.76
C TYR A 15 29.39 0.66 26.71
N SER A 16 29.45 0.30 25.42
CA SER A 16 29.02 1.21 24.36
C SER A 16 27.50 1.30 24.43
N PRO A 17 26.91 2.48 24.65
CA PRO A 17 25.47 2.63 24.57
C PRO A 17 25.05 2.33 23.13
N ILE A 18 24.26 1.29 22.92
CA ILE A 18 23.55 1.06 21.67
C ILE A 18 22.53 2.20 21.61
N LEU A 19 22.86 3.24 20.85
CA LEU A 19 21.90 4.27 20.47
C LEU A 19 20.82 3.56 19.65
N SER A 20 19.74 3.14 20.31
CA SER A 20 18.51 2.75 19.66
C SER A 20 17.98 4.00 18.96
N ASN A 21 18.26 4.16 17.68
CA ASN A 21 17.59 5.17 16.87
C ASN A 21 16.10 4.84 16.92
N ALA A 22 15.33 5.70 17.57
CA ALA A 22 13.87 5.59 17.55
C ALA A 22 13.41 5.54 16.09
N SER A 23 12.46 4.64 15.77
CA SER A 23 11.87 4.54 14.45
C SER A 23 11.31 5.89 14.03
N LEU A 24 11.63 6.34 12.82
CA LEU A 24 11.11 7.62 12.32
C LEU A 24 9.57 7.57 12.14
N ILE A 25 9.01 6.40 11.91
CA ILE A 25 7.56 6.15 11.94
C ILE A 25 6.96 6.53 13.30
N GLU A 26 7.65 6.23 14.40
CA GLU A 26 7.22 6.58 15.76
C GLU A 26 7.39 8.07 16.01
N GLU A 27 8.54 8.65 15.67
CA GLU A 27 8.81 10.08 15.81
C GLU A 27 7.75 10.94 15.09
N LYS A 28 7.41 10.59 13.86
CA LYS A 28 6.38 11.28 13.05
C LYS A 28 4.96 10.87 13.42
N LYS A 29 4.79 10.03 14.44
CA LYS A 29 3.49 9.59 14.97
C LYS A 29 2.55 8.97 13.91
N CYS A 30 3.10 8.26 12.95
CA CYS A 30 2.31 7.61 11.88
C CYS A 30 1.25 6.65 12.46
N ALA A 31 1.60 5.97 13.55
CA ALA A 31 0.70 5.08 14.29
C ALA A 31 -0.52 5.78 14.90
N ALA A 32 -0.57 7.10 15.00
CA ALA A 32 -1.77 7.82 15.44
C ALA A 32 -2.94 7.66 14.46
N CYS A 33 -2.65 7.50 13.17
CA CYS A 33 -3.65 7.35 12.11
C CYS A 33 -3.64 5.99 11.42
N HIS A 34 -2.54 5.25 11.45
CA HIS A 34 -2.36 4.00 10.73
C HIS A 34 -2.12 2.81 11.65
N ARG A 35 -2.70 1.65 11.34
CA ARG A 35 -2.29 0.39 11.97
C ARG A 35 -0.97 -0.08 11.36
N LEU A 36 0.02 -0.30 12.20
CA LEU A 36 1.31 -0.88 11.81
C LEU A 36 1.39 -2.37 12.13
N SER A 37 0.46 -2.88 12.93
CA SER A 37 0.29 -4.29 13.24
C SER A 37 -1.17 -4.71 13.09
N LYS A 38 -1.40 -5.97 12.70
CA LYS A 38 -2.75 -6.54 12.53
C LYS A 38 -3.53 -6.63 13.84
N ILE A 39 -2.84 -6.72 14.96
CA ILE A 39 -3.46 -6.84 16.30
C ILE A 39 -3.93 -5.49 16.87
N GLU A 40 -3.52 -4.37 16.28
CA GLU A 40 -3.95 -3.05 16.72
C GLU A 40 -5.43 -2.79 16.39
N ASN A 41 -6.07 -1.94 17.19
CA ASN A 41 -7.40 -1.45 16.90
C ASN A 41 -7.43 -0.63 15.61
N GLU A 42 -8.59 -0.60 14.95
CA GLU A 42 -8.80 0.18 13.74
C GLU A 42 -8.52 1.67 13.96
N LYS A 43 -7.93 2.28 12.94
CA LYS A 43 -7.56 3.71 12.92
C LYS A 43 -8.17 4.42 11.71
N LYS A 44 -8.08 5.74 11.71
CA LYS A 44 -8.69 6.58 10.64
C LYS A 44 -8.05 6.38 9.26
N GLY A 45 -6.73 6.20 9.24
CA GLY A 45 -5.95 5.99 8.02
C GLY A 45 -6.02 4.55 7.50
N PRO A 46 -5.53 4.30 6.29
CA PRO A 46 -5.39 2.95 5.77
C PRO A 46 -4.38 2.14 6.58
N ASP A 47 -4.61 0.84 6.65
CA ASP A 47 -3.68 -0.09 7.30
C ASP A 47 -2.35 -0.16 6.57
N LEU A 48 -1.25 -0.18 7.33
CA LEU A 48 0.11 -0.25 6.83
C LEU A 48 0.86 -1.52 7.28
N PHE A 49 0.25 -2.41 8.05
CA PHE A 49 0.88 -3.66 8.50
C PHE A 49 1.22 -4.65 7.36
N TYR A 50 0.95 -4.25 6.13
CA TYR A 50 1.32 -4.94 4.89
C TYR A 50 1.91 -3.97 3.84
N ALA A 51 2.45 -2.85 4.27
CA ALA A 51 2.89 -1.79 3.35
C ALA A 51 3.92 -2.30 2.35
N GLY A 52 4.89 -3.09 2.80
CA GLY A 52 5.92 -3.68 1.96
C GLY A 52 5.41 -4.71 0.94
N ASN A 53 4.28 -5.38 1.21
CA ASN A 53 3.66 -6.24 0.21
C ASN A 53 2.85 -5.45 -0.82
N LYS A 54 2.32 -4.29 -0.44
CA LYS A 54 1.31 -3.53 -1.20
C LYS A 54 1.88 -2.48 -2.11
N PHE A 55 2.82 -1.66 -1.61
CA PHE A 55 3.22 -0.45 -2.29
C PHE A 55 4.58 -0.58 -2.98
N GLN A 56 4.74 0.17 -4.08
CA GLN A 56 6.03 0.46 -4.70
C GLN A 56 6.75 1.52 -3.85
N SER A 57 8.04 1.31 -3.53
CA SER A 57 8.82 2.24 -2.69
C SER A 57 8.87 3.64 -3.29
N ALA A 58 9.20 3.76 -4.58
CA ALA A 58 9.28 5.04 -5.26
C ALA A 58 7.97 5.84 -5.19
N TRP A 59 6.82 5.15 -5.24
CA TRP A 59 5.53 5.81 -5.08
C TRP A 59 5.31 6.29 -3.65
N VAL A 60 5.72 5.52 -2.64
CA VAL A 60 5.57 5.94 -1.22
C VAL A 60 6.41 7.18 -0.95
N GLU A 61 7.66 7.21 -1.43
CA GLU A 61 8.55 8.38 -1.30
C GLU A 61 7.94 9.63 -1.95
N GLU A 62 7.38 9.51 -3.17
CA GLU A 62 6.70 10.61 -3.86
C GLU A 62 5.44 11.05 -3.09
N TYR A 63 4.65 10.08 -2.62
CA TYR A 63 3.40 10.35 -1.90
C TYR A 63 3.64 11.08 -0.56
N LEU A 64 4.65 10.69 0.19
CA LEU A 64 4.96 11.33 1.48
C LEU A 64 5.43 12.78 1.32
N GLN A 65 6.03 13.11 0.18
CA GLN A 65 6.43 14.48 -0.15
C GLN A 65 5.27 15.30 -0.76
N ASN A 66 4.39 14.65 -1.52
CA ASN A 66 3.29 15.28 -2.25
C ASN A 66 2.01 14.43 -2.15
N PRO A 67 1.35 14.41 -0.97
CA PRO A 67 0.19 13.58 -0.77
C PRO A 67 -0.98 13.97 -1.69
N VAL A 68 -1.59 12.97 -2.30
CA VAL A 68 -2.79 13.14 -3.16
C VAL A 68 -3.94 12.28 -2.67
N THR A 69 -5.16 12.74 -2.86
CA THR A 69 -6.36 11.99 -2.50
C THR A 69 -6.55 10.80 -3.45
N LEU A 70 -6.37 9.58 -2.95
CA LEU A 70 -6.55 8.34 -3.71
C LEU A 70 -8.01 7.87 -3.77
N ARG A 71 -8.80 8.24 -2.79
CA ARG A 71 -10.21 7.88 -2.68
C ARG A 71 -11.01 9.10 -2.23
N LYS A 72 -11.81 9.62 -3.13
CA LYS A 72 -12.57 10.86 -2.90
C LYS A 72 -13.68 10.70 -1.83
N THR A 73 -14.10 9.49 -1.56
CA THR A 73 -15.15 9.17 -0.59
C THR A 73 -14.62 8.75 0.78
N GLY A 74 -13.39 9.11 1.10
CA GLY A 74 -12.77 8.79 2.38
C GLY A 74 -12.12 7.40 2.44
N THR A 75 -11.72 6.99 3.64
CA THR A 75 -11.11 5.68 3.86
C THR A 75 -12.17 4.59 4.01
N ILE A 76 -11.73 3.32 3.94
CA ILE A 76 -12.64 2.17 4.12
C ILE A 76 -13.25 2.15 5.53
N ASN A 77 -12.53 2.66 6.52
CA ASN A 77 -12.94 2.69 7.92
C ASN A 77 -13.89 3.87 8.23
N ASN A 78 -14.05 4.79 7.28
CA ASN A 78 -14.95 5.93 7.44
C ASN A 78 -15.90 6.06 6.23
N PRO A 79 -17.00 5.31 6.23
CA PRO A 79 -17.89 5.21 5.07
C PRO A 79 -18.96 6.33 5.01
N TYR A 80 -18.68 7.54 5.43
CA TYR A 80 -19.64 8.65 5.41
C TYR A 80 -20.25 8.94 4.04
N PHE A 81 -19.55 8.59 2.95
CA PHE A 81 -20.14 8.70 1.62
C PHE A 81 -21.43 7.86 1.46
N LEU A 82 -21.65 6.81 2.26
CA LEU A 82 -22.93 6.08 2.26
C LEU A 82 -24.09 6.94 2.78
N LYS A 83 -23.78 8.03 3.50
CA LYS A 83 -24.72 9.03 3.96
C LYS A 83 -24.86 10.21 3.01
N GLY A 84 -24.19 10.17 1.84
CA GLY A 84 -24.14 11.29 0.91
C GLY A 84 -23.20 12.44 1.33
N GLU A 85 -22.47 12.29 2.42
CA GLU A 85 -21.57 13.31 2.94
C GLU A 85 -20.22 13.23 2.26
N LEU A 86 -19.82 14.29 1.56
CA LEU A 86 -18.44 14.48 1.13
C LEU A 86 -17.62 14.88 2.35
N GLN A 87 -16.64 14.06 2.69
CA GLN A 87 -15.78 14.33 3.84
C GLN A 87 -14.73 15.38 3.51
N ASN A 88 -14.52 16.30 4.46
CA ASN A 88 -13.25 17.00 4.60
C ASN A 88 -12.18 15.97 4.97
N LEU A 89 -11.52 15.42 3.95
CA LEU A 89 -10.44 14.48 4.15
C LEU A 89 -9.30 15.21 4.84
N GLN A 90 -8.92 14.74 6.02
CA GLN A 90 -7.72 15.26 6.69
C GLN A 90 -6.55 15.09 5.72
N GLN A 91 -5.87 16.20 5.40
CA GLN A 91 -4.69 16.15 4.55
C GLN A 91 -3.59 15.35 5.25
N HIS A 92 -2.91 14.51 4.48
CA HIS A 92 -1.75 13.78 4.98
C HIS A 92 -0.61 14.79 5.24
N PRO A 93 0.16 14.65 6.34
CA PRO A 93 1.34 15.48 6.57
C PRO A 93 2.33 15.38 5.40
N ILE A 94 2.90 16.50 5.02
CA ILE A 94 3.94 16.60 4.00
C ILE A 94 5.30 16.41 4.68
N LEU A 95 6.13 15.52 4.17
CA LEU A 95 7.46 15.26 4.69
C LEU A 95 8.54 15.82 3.76
N ASN A 96 9.69 16.16 4.32
CA ASN A 96 10.86 16.44 3.52
C ASN A 96 11.42 15.15 2.88
N LYS A 97 12.30 15.29 1.91
CA LYS A 97 12.84 14.16 1.13
C LYS A 97 13.53 13.11 2.00
N ASN A 98 14.35 13.52 2.96
CA ASN A 98 15.13 12.59 3.80
C ASN A 98 14.19 11.77 4.69
N ASP A 99 13.22 12.41 5.34
CA ASP A 99 12.20 11.72 6.14
C ASP A 99 11.37 10.77 5.29
N ALA A 100 10.96 11.20 4.09
CA ALA A 100 10.18 10.37 3.17
C ALA A 100 10.93 9.10 2.76
N VAL A 101 12.23 9.21 2.43
CA VAL A 101 13.08 8.05 2.09
C VAL A 101 13.20 7.09 3.27
N ASN A 102 13.53 7.60 4.46
CA ASN A 102 13.75 6.76 5.64
C ASN A 102 12.45 6.06 6.08
N ILE A 103 11.33 6.80 6.16
CA ILE A 103 10.03 6.20 6.48
C ILE A 103 9.61 5.18 5.43
N THR A 104 9.90 5.42 4.15
CA THR A 104 9.62 4.43 3.11
C THR A 104 10.40 3.16 3.34
N GLN A 105 11.67 3.21 3.70
CA GLN A 105 12.47 2.02 4.02
C GLN A 105 11.87 1.24 5.19
N GLU A 106 11.49 1.92 6.27
CA GLU A 106 10.82 1.30 7.41
C GLU A 106 9.48 0.64 6.99
N LEU A 107 8.65 1.35 6.21
CA LEU A 107 7.37 0.83 5.73
C LEU A 107 7.54 -0.39 4.80
N MET A 108 8.57 -0.40 3.95
CA MET A 108 8.82 -1.53 3.06
C MET A 108 9.28 -2.79 3.80
N ALA A 109 9.81 -2.66 5.01
CA ALA A 109 10.13 -3.80 5.88
C ALA A 109 8.87 -4.41 6.55
N ILE A 110 7.76 -3.68 6.62
CA ILE A 110 6.51 -4.18 7.21
C ILE A 110 5.79 -5.06 6.18
N THR A 111 5.88 -6.38 6.35
CA THR A 111 5.33 -7.37 5.43
C THR A 111 4.51 -8.43 6.17
N LEU A 112 3.58 -9.05 5.45
CA LEU A 112 2.87 -10.24 5.93
C LEU A 112 3.75 -11.47 5.68
N PRO A 113 3.97 -12.34 6.67
CA PRO A 113 4.71 -13.57 6.49
C PRO A 113 3.97 -14.50 5.51
N GLY A 114 4.72 -15.22 4.68
CA GLY A 114 4.17 -16.19 3.73
C GLY A 114 3.24 -15.56 2.67
N PHE A 115 3.44 -14.29 2.34
CA PHE A 115 2.64 -13.62 1.31
C PHE A 115 2.84 -14.29 -0.05
N PRO A 116 1.74 -14.78 -0.71
CA PRO A 116 1.88 -15.57 -1.93
C PRO A 116 2.47 -14.78 -3.09
N GLU A 117 3.38 -15.40 -3.82
CA GLU A 117 3.85 -14.90 -5.11
C GLU A 117 3.07 -15.57 -6.24
N GLU A 118 2.71 -14.78 -7.25
CA GLU A 118 1.95 -15.21 -8.40
C GLU A 118 2.78 -15.04 -9.67
N GLN A 119 2.75 -16.05 -10.52
CA GLN A 119 3.32 -16.00 -11.87
C GLN A 119 2.39 -15.18 -12.76
N ILE A 120 2.76 -13.93 -13.07
CA ILE A 120 1.93 -13.00 -13.83
C ILE A 120 2.67 -12.59 -15.10
N ASN A 121 2.22 -13.10 -16.24
CA ASN A 121 2.81 -12.83 -17.55
C ASN A 121 2.29 -11.52 -18.16
N PRO A 122 3.13 -10.75 -18.84
CA PRO A 122 2.71 -9.55 -19.57
C PRO A 122 1.61 -9.84 -20.58
N LEU A 123 0.67 -8.92 -20.74
CA LEU A 123 -0.36 -8.97 -21.76
C LEU A 123 0.12 -8.32 -23.08
N THR A 124 -0.27 -8.90 -24.20
CA THR A 124 -0.16 -8.25 -25.50
C THR A 124 -1.13 -7.06 -25.60
N LYS A 125 -0.94 -6.16 -26.56
CA LYS A 125 -1.85 -5.02 -26.79
C LYS A 125 -3.29 -5.45 -27.02
N SER A 126 -3.52 -6.53 -27.78
CA SER A 126 -4.85 -7.09 -28.02
C SER A 126 -5.49 -7.62 -26.75
N GLN A 127 -4.73 -8.35 -25.92
CA GLN A 127 -5.19 -8.85 -24.62
C GLN A 127 -5.52 -7.70 -23.67
N ILE A 128 -4.73 -6.62 -23.65
CA ILE A 128 -5.01 -5.43 -22.83
C ILE A 128 -6.38 -4.83 -23.22
N ALA A 129 -6.66 -4.67 -24.52
CA ALA A 129 -7.92 -4.10 -24.97
C ALA A 129 -9.12 -4.99 -24.60
N LYS A 130 -9.03 -6.31 -24.80
CA LYS A 130 -10.04 -7.28 -24.39
C LYS A 130 -10.24 -7.27 -22.87
N THR A 131 -9.17 -7.34 -22.11
CA THR A 131 -9.22 -7.34 -20.64
C THR A 131 -9.79 -6.03 -20.11
N LYS A 132 -9.47 -4.89 -20.72
CA LYS A 132 -10.10 -3.59 -20.39
C LYS A 132 -11.61 -3.64 -20.57
N TYR A 133 -12.10 -4.19 -21.68
CA TYR A 133 -13.55 -4.33 -21.91
C TYR A 133 -14.19 -5.21 -20.84
N GLU A 134 -13.63 -6.38 -20.55
CA GLU A 134 -14.12 -7.29 -19.52
C GLU A 134 -14.14 -6.62 -18.14
N PHE A 135 -13.06 -5.93 -17.75
CA PHE A 135 -12.92 -5.18 -16.50
C PHE A 135 -13.98 -4.08 -16.37
N GLU A 136 -14.23 -3.32 -17.42
CA GLU A 136 -15.14 -2.19 -17.41
C GLU A 136 -16.61 -2.59 -17.60
N ARG A 137 -16.91 -3.58 -18.46
CA ARG A 137 -18.27 -3.90 -18.88
C ARG A 137 -18.80 -5.19 -18.29
N THR A 138 -18.04 -6.26 -18.33
CA THR A 138 -18.50 -7.57 -17.87
C THR A 138 -18.51 -7.64 -16.35
N PHE A 139 -17.41 -7.23 -15.70
CA PHE A 139 -17.29 -7.24 -14.26
C PHE A 139 -17.67 -5.91 -13.60
N GLY A 140 -17.85 -4.84 -14.37
CA GLY A 140 -18.33 -3.55 -13.88
C GLY A 140 -17.41 -2.87 -12.85
N CYS A 141 -16.11 -3.20 -12.82
CA CYS A 141 -15.15 -2.64 -11.84
C CYS A 141 -15.10 -1.12 -11.89
N ILE A 142 -15.36 -0.54 -13.07
CA ILE A 142 -15.41 0.91 -13.29
C ILE A 142 -16.57 1.61 -12.56
N SER A 143 -17.59 0.88 -12.11
CA SER A 143 -18.68 1.48 -11.34
C SER A 143 -18.22 2.03 -9.99
N CYS A 144 -17.17 1.43 -9.42
CA CYS A 144 -16.58 1.84 -8.16
C CYS A 144 -15.21 2.51 -8.30
N HIS A 145 -14.45 2.16 -9.34
CA HIS A 145 -13.07 2.59 -9.52
C HIS A 145 -12.90 3.49 -10.74
N GLN A 146 -12.11 4.56 -10.60
CA GLN A 146 -11.65 5.28 -11.77
C GLN A 146 -10.58 4.46 -12.50
N SER A 147 -10.71 4.38 -13.82
CA SER A 147 -9.73 3.86 -14.77
C SER A 147 -9.38 4.95 -15.79
N ILE A 148 -8.52 4.64 -16.75
CA ILE A 148 -8.12 5.55 -17.83
C ILE A 148 -8.92 5.18 -19.09
N ASN A 149 -9.62 6.15 -19.70
CA ASN A 149 -10.32 5.96 -20.97
C ASN A 149 -9.35 5.98 -22.17
N LEU A 150 -9.85 5.79 -23.38
CA LEU A 150 -9.02 5.80 -24.60
C LEU A 150 -8.39 7.17 -24.90
N ALA A 151 -8.97 8.25 -24.39
CA ALA A 151 -8.42 9.60 -24.53
C ALA A 151 -7.40 9.95 -23.43
N GLY A 152 -7.01 9.00 -22.57
CA GLY A 152 -6.08 9.25 -21.48
C GLY A 152 -6.70 10.00 -20.29
N LYS A 153 -8.04 10.08 -20.18
CA LYS A 153 -8.72 10.80 -19.11
C LYS A 153 -9.24 9.83 -18.04
N PRO A 154 -9.23 10.22 -16.75
CA PRO A 154 -9.88 9.46 -15.69
C PRO A 154 -11.37 9.30 -15.96
N ARG A 155 -11.90 8.07 -15.83
CA ARG A 155 -13.32 7.74 -15.96
C ARG A 155 -13.71 6.64 -15.01
N GLY A 156 -14.86 6.76 -14.37
CA GLY A 156 -15.42 5.74 -13.49
C GLY A 156 -15.86 6.28 -12.14
N GLY A 157 -16.27 5.34 -11.27
CA GLY A 157 -16.75 5.64 -9.93
C GLY A 157 -15.65 6.11 -8.98
N ILE A 158 -16.08 6.70 -7.87
CA ILE A 158 -15.19 7.26 -6.85
C ILE A 158 -15.32 6.57 -5.49
N SER A 159 -16.19 5.56 -5.38
CA SER A 159 -16.42 4.83 -4.13
C SER A 159 -15.29 3.86 -3.78
N GLY A 160 -14.53 3.41 -4.77
CA GLY A 160 -13.25 2.71 -4.61
C GLY A 160 -12.06 3.64 -4.79
N PRO A 161 -10.84 3.20 -4.43
CA PRO A 161 -9.63 3.96 -4.75
C PRO A 161 -9.45 4.09 -6.25
N SER A 162 -8.96 5.27 -6.70
CA SER A 162 -8.61 5.47 -8.10
C SER A 162 -7.53 4.48 -8.55
N LEU A 163 -7.70 3.90 -9.74
CA LEU A 163 -6.74 2.99 -10.34
C LEU A 163 -5.89 3.64 -11.45
N VAL A 164 -6.06 4.93 -11.73
CA VAL A 164 -5.36 5.63 -12.83
C VAL A 164 -3.83 5.58 -12.72
N ASN A 165 -3.31 5.35 -11.52
CA ASN A 165 -1.88 5.18 -11.24
C ASN A 165 -1.58 3.88 -10.48
N ALA A 166 -2.44 2.88 -10.60
CA ALA A 166 -2.29 1.64 -9.84
C ALA A 166 -0.94 0.95 -10.12
N GLY A 167 -0.49 0.96 -11.36
CA GLY A 167 0.80 0.37 -11.77
C GLY A 167 2.03 1.11 -11.25
N ASN A 168 1.92 2.41 -10.90
CA ASN A 168 3.01 3.12 -10.21
C ASN A 168 2.99 2.84 -8.70
N ARG A 169 1.79 2.60 -8.13
CA ARG A 169 1.56 2.58 -6.69
C ARG A 169 1.61 1.20 -6.08
N LEU A 170 1.07 0.20 -6.74
CA LEU A 170 0.83 -1.12 -6.18
C LEU A 170 1.81 -2.17 -6.71
N LYS A 171 2.12 -3.16 -5.90
CA LYS A 171 2.83 -4.36 -6.33
C LYS A 171 1.86 -5.37 -6.96
N LYS A 172 2.27 -6.03 -8.04
CA LYS A 172 1.43 -6.97 -8.79
C LYS A 172 0.88 -8.11 -7.92
N ASN A 173 1.72 -8.70 -7.08
CA ASN A 173 1.31 -9.79 -6.19
C ASN A 173 0.25 -9.34 -5.18
N TRP A 174 0.34 -8.09 -4.70
CA TRP A 174 -0.71 -7.52 -3.86
C TRP A 174 -2.04 -7.45 -4.60
N VAL A 175 -2.05 -6.93 -5.82
CA VAL A 175 -3.29 -6.81 -6.62
C VAL A 175 -3.91 -8.18 -6.87
N ALA A 176 -3.10 -9.19 -7.24
CA ALA A 176 -3.56 -10.54 -7.48
C ALA A 176 -4.23 -11.17 -6.23
N ASN A 177 -3.57 -11.05 -5.08
CA ASN A 177 -4.09 -11.58 -3.82
C ASN A 177 -5.31 -10.79 -3.31
N TRP A 178 -5.33 -9.47 -3.50
CA TRP A 178 -6.49 -8.63 -3.19
C TRP A 178 -7.72 -9.04 -4.00
N LEU A 179 -7.58 -9.25 -5.31
CA LEU A 179 -8.68 -9.70 -6.19
C LEU A 179 -9.20 -11.09 -5.79
N LYS A 180 -8.35 -11.94 -5.25
CA LYS A 180 -8.71 -13.28 -4.78
C LYS A 180 -9.55 -13.24 -3.50
N LYS A 181 -9.11 -12.50 -2.49
CA LYS A 181 -9.76 -12.45 -1.17
C LYS A 181 -9.49 -11.12 -0.45
N PRO A 182 -10.16 -10.01 -0.80
CA PRO A 182 -9.92 -8.69 -0.20
C PRO A 182 -10.15 -8.65 1.32
N LYS A 183 -11.05 -9.48 1.84
CA LYS A 183 -11.36 -9.55 3.28
C LYS A 183 -10.24 -10.12 4.14
N ILE A 184 -9.25 -10.83 3.57
CA ILE A 184 -8.07 -11.27 4.32
C ILE A 184 -7.24 -10.06 4.79
N PHE A 185 -7.24 -8.99 3.98
CA PHE A 185 -6.46 -7.79 4.24
C PHE A 185 -7.26 -6.70 4.95
N SER A 186 -8.59 -6.71 4.78
CA SER A 186 -9.48 -5.76 5.41
C SER A 186 -10.85 -6.39 5.60
N ASP A 187 -11.23 -6.63 6.85
CA ASP A 187 -12.54 -7.22 7.21
C ASP A 187 -13.70 -6.34 6.74
N LYS A 188 -13.49 -5.03 6.71
CA LYS A 188 -14.45 -4.03 6.24
C LYS A 188 -14.39 -3.75 4.74
N SER A 189 -13.63 -4.56 3.99
CA SER A 189 -13.62 -4.39 2.54
C SER A 189 -15.03 -4.50 1.97
N ARG A 190 -15.43 -3.45 1.23
CA ARG A 190 -16.69 -3.42 0.48
C ARG A 190 -16.52 -3.82 -0.98
N MET A 191 -15.29 -4.10 -1.38
CA MET A 191 -15.05 -4.67 -2.70
C MET A 191 -15.65 -6.06 -2.75
N PRO A 192 -16.58 -6.35 -3.68
CA PRO A 192 -17.15 -7.68 -3.84
C PRO A 192 -16.07 -8.70 -4.17
N VAL A 193 -16.28 -9.93 -3.73
CA VAL A 193 -15.50 -11.08 -4.22
C VAL A 193 -16.18 -11.57 -5.49
N TYR A 194 -15.55 -11.35 -6.63
CA TYR A 194 -16.07 -11.82 -7.91
C TYR A 194 -15.73 -13.29 -8.12
N LYS A 195 -16.70 -14.04 -8.64
CA LYS A 195 -16.42 -15.39 -9.16
C LYS A 195 -15.67 -15.24 -10.48
N MET A 196 -14.37 -15.40 -10.44
CA MET A 196 -13.50 -15.43 -11.61
C MET A 196 -12.47 -16.55 -11.42
N ASP A 197 -12.07 -17.18 -12.51
CA ASP A 197 -10.96 -18.12 -12.51
C ASP A 197 -9.61 -17.41 -12.30
N ASP A 198 -8.60 -18.16 -12.01
CA ASP A 198 -7.25 -17.63 -11.76
C ASP A 198 -6.67 -16.96 -13.01
N GLU A 199 -6.96 -17.45 -14.22
CA GLU A 199 -6.51 -16.83 -15.46
C GLU A 199 -7.09 -15.40 -15.59
N THR A 200 -8.39 -15.24 -15.44
CA THR A 200 -9.07 -13.94 -15.49
C THR A 200 -8.55 -13.00 -14.40
N ARG A 201 -8.35 -13.51 -13.17
CA ARG A 201 -7.79 -12.76 -12.06
C ARG A 201 -6.40 -12.23 -12.37
N LEU A 202 -5.52 -13.07 -12.92
CA LEU A 202 -4.16 -12.68 -13.28
C LEU A 202 -4.13 -11.72 -14.47
N ARG A 203 -5.01 -11.89 -15.47
CA ARG A 203 -5.19 -10.92 -16.57
C ARG A 203 -5.65 -9.56 -16.05
N PHE A 204 -6.61 -9.51 -15.13
CA PHE A 204 -7.03 -8.25 -14.50
C PHE A 204 -5.92 -7.61 -13.69
N THR A 205 -5.15 -8.41 -12.96
CA THR A 205 -3.97 -7.91 -12.25
C THR A 205 -3.03 -7.23 -13.21
N GLN A 206 -2.67 -7.90 -14.30
CA GLN A 206 -1.74 -7.35 -15.29
C GLN A 206 -2.31 -6.11 -15.97
N PHE A 207 -3.60 -6.10 -16.30
CA PHE A 207 -4.26 -4.91 -16.85
C PHE A 207 -4.18 -3.73 -15.87
N ILE A 208 -4.49 -3.94 -14.59
CA ILE A 208 -4.39 -2.90 -13.56
C ILE A 208 -2.97 -2.36 -13.45
N MET A 209 -1.95 -3.20 -13.60
CA MET A 209 -0.55 -2.77 -13.60
C MET A 209 -0.16 -1.94 -14.83
N THR A 210 -0.95 -1.95 -15.91
CA THR A 210 -0.76 -1.04 -17.06
C THR A 210 -1.32 0.36 -16.82
N LEU A 211 -2.15 0.55 -15.80
CA LEU A 211 -2.74 1.84 -15.45
C LEU A 211 -1.71 2.68 -14.70
N LYS A 212 -1.05 3.57 -15.42
CA LYS A 212 0.04 4.40 -14.94
C LYS A 212 -0.22 5.88 -15.19
N LYS A 213 0.33 6.76 -14.32
CA LYS A 213 0.17 8.22 -14.44
C LYS A 213 0.69 8.76 -15.78
N GLU A 214 1.69 8.11 -16.37
CA GLU A 214 2.28 8.47 -17.67
C GLU A 214 1.29 8.27 -18.84
N ASN A 215 0.20 7.53 -18.62
CA ASN A 215 -0.86 7.32 -19.63
C ASN A 215 -1.98 8.38 -19.53
N LEU A 216 -1.91 9.30 -18.58
CA LEU A 216 -2.84 10.43 -18.47
C LEU A 216 -2.47 11.52 -19.47
N ARG A 217 -3.52 12.16 -20.07
CA ARG A 217 -3.39 13.23 -21.07
C ARG A 217 -4.25 14.42 -20.70
#